data_271175c61d01e603239077e137c1becf
#
_entry.id   271175c61d01e603239077e137c1becf
#
_cell.length_a   1.000
_cell.length_b   1.000
_cell.length_c   1.000
_cell.angle_alpha   90.00
_cell.angle_beta   90.00
_cell.angle_gamma   90.00
#
_symmetry.space_group_name_H-M   'P 1'
#
loop_
_entity.id
_entity.type
_entity.pdbx_description
1 polymer ?
#
loop_
_entity_poly.entity_id
_entity_poly.type
_entity_poly.pdbx_seq_one_letter_code
_entity_poly.pdbx_strand_id
1 'polypeptide(L)'
;MILTAPRRPVPAAATRTASGSVKAPGARARVAAAGRIYVEGRHDAELVESVWGDDLRVEGVVVEYLGGVDDLGRIVDEFGPGPTRRLGVLVDHLVPGSKESRIAEAVRRGPGGEHTLVVGHPYVDIWQAVKPARVGLSEWPTVPRTIEWKHGTCAALGWPHRDQADIARAWQRIRDSVRDWTDLEPELIGRVEELIDFVTQPV
;
A
#
# COMPACT_ATOMS: atom_id res chain seq x y z
N MET A 1 56.36 -14.94 5.88
CA MET A 1 55.62 -13.88 5.15
C MET A 1 54.20 -14.37 4.94
N ILE A 2 53.23 -13.91 5.75
CA ILE A 2 51.82 -14.36 5.73
C ILE A 2 51.09 -13.44 4.77
N LEU A 3 50.65 -13.96 3.62
CA LEU A 3 49.84 -13.22 2.65
C LEU A 3 48.41 -13.11 3.18
N THR A 4 48.02 -11.92 3.64
CA THR A 4 46.66 -11.60 4.00
C THR A 4 45.85 -11.41 2.71
N ALA A 5 44.82 -12.25 2.52
CA ALA A 5 43.91 -12.12 1.37
C ALA A 5 43.21 -10.75 1.38
N PRO A 6 43.05 -10.12 0.22
CA PRO A 6 42.36 -8.83 0.12
C PRO A 6 40.91 -8.99 0.55
N ARG A 7 40.50 -8.21 1.56
CA ARG A 7 39.08 -8.10 1.94
C ARG A 7 38.28 -7.55 0.75
N ARG A 8 37.29 -8.31 0.28
CA ARG A 8 36.28 -7.79 -0.65
C ARG A 8 35.63 -6.56 -0.03
N PRO A 9 35.50 -5.45 -0.77
CA PRO A 9 34.74 -4.31 -0.27
C PRO A 9 33.30 -4.76 -0.01
N VAL A 10 32.82 -4.56 1.23
CA VAL A 10 31.40 -4.70 1.56
C VAL A 10 30.69 -3.58 0.82
N PRO A 11 29.62 -3.86 0.03
CA PRO A 11 28.85 -2.80 -0.61
C PRO A 11 28.40 -1.81 0.46
N ALA A 12 28.53 -0.51 0.22
CA ALA A 12 28.00 0.51 1.10
C ALA A 12 26.51 0.21 1.33
N ALA A 13 26.11 0.02 2.60
CA ALA A 13 24.72 -0.22 2.93
C ALA A 13 23.88 0.92 2.35
N ALA A 14 22.75 0.59 1.68
CA ALA A 14 21.85 1.59 1.17
C ALA A 14 21.51 2.58 2.28
N THR A 15 21.66 3.88 2.02
CA THR A 15 21.41 4.93 3.01
C THR A 15 19.96 5.33 3.09
N ARG A 16 19.13 4.85 2.14
CA ARG A 16 17.68 5.10 2.08
C ARG A 16 16.91 3.79 1.99
N THR A 17 15.67 3.84 2.48
CA THR A 17 14.65 2.78 2.34
C THR A 17 14.03 2.83 0.94
N ALA A 18 13.19 1.87 0.60
CA ALA A 18 12.45 1.86 -0.67
C ALA A 18 11.42 3.01 -0.76
N SER A 19 10.95 3.52 0.37
CA SER A 19 10.08 4.72 0.47
C SER A 19 10.85 6.04 0.30
N GLY A 20 12.19 5.99 0.25
CA GLY A 20 13.05 7.17 0.15
C GLY A 20 13.46 7.78 1.50
N SER A 21 12.98 7.28 2.62
CA SER A 21 13.32 7.71 3.97
C SER A 21 14.80 7.42 4.30
N VAL A 22 15.35 8.14 5.26
CA VAL A 22 16.71 7.87 5.77
C VAL A 22 16.69 6.56 6.55
N LYS A 23 17.50 5.58 6.11
CA LYS A 23 17.58 4.30 6.79
C LYS A 23 18.16 4.47 8.19
N ALA A 24 17.46 3.96 9.21
CA ALA A 24 17.94 3.95 10.58
C ALA A 24 18.84 2.73 10.82
N PRO A 25 20.19 2.89 10.86
CA PRO A 25 21.10 1.74 11.03
C PRO A 25 20.87 1.09 12.40
N GLY A 26 20.68 -0.23 12.39
CA GLY A 26 20.49 -0.99 13.63
C GLY A 26 19.14 -0.80 14.31
N ALA A 27 18.19 -0.14 13.66
CA ALA A 27 16.82 -0.06 14.17
C ALA A 27 16.26 -1.48 14.34
N ARG A 28 15.83 -1.79 15.55
CA ARG A 28 15.08 -3.02 15.83
C ARG A 28 13.60 -2.73 15.57
N ALA A 29 12.89 -3.71 15.00
CA ALA A 29 11.45 -3.63 14.92
C ALA A 29 10.87 -3.35 16.30
N ARG A 30 10.01 -2.34 16.40
CA ARG A 30 9.28 -2.06 17.64
C ARG A 30 8.23 -3.14 17.89
N VAL A 31 7.82 -3.30 19.14
CA VAL A 31 6.57 -3.99 19.46
C VAL A 31 5.44 -3.26 18.72
N ALA A 32 4.53 -4.02 18.12
CA ALA A 32 3.45 -3.43 17.33
C ALA A 32 2.74 -2.31 18.10
N ALA A 33 2.66 -1.13 17.50
CA ALA A 33 1.91 -0.02 18.05
C ALA A 33 0.41 -0.37 18.09
N ALA A 34 -0.37 0.36 18.87
CA ALA A 34 -1.82 0.15 18.93
C ALA A 34 -2.52 0.58 17.62
N GLY A 35 -1.95 1.58 16.91
CA GLY A 35 -2.44 2.03 15.61
C GLY A 35 -2.25 1.00 14.49
N ARG A 36 -3.10 1.04 13.47
CA ARG A 36 -3.08 0.16 12.31
C ARG A 36 -3.33 0.93 11.04
N ILE A 37 -2.85 0.37 9.92
CA ILE A 37 -3.28 0.76 8.59
C ILE A 37 -4.02 -0.43 7.99
N TYR A 38 -5.28 -0.22 7.63
CA TYR A 38 -6.05 -1.16 6.83
C TYR A 38 -6.03 -0.72 5.37
N VAL A 39 -5.92 -1.68 4.48
CA VAL A 39 -6.00 -1.47 3.03
C VAL A 39 -7.12 -2.33 2.46
N GLU A 40 -7.68 -1.97 1.32
CA GLU A 40 -8.85 -2.64 0.79
C GLU A 40 -8.58 -4.10 0.43
N GLY A 41 -7.49 -4.35 -0.29
CA GLY A 41 -7.16 -5.65 -0.82
C GLY A 41 -5.77 -6.16 -0.43
N ARG A 42 -5.54 -7.43 -0.75
CA ARG A 42 -4.26 -8.09 -0.51
C ARG A 42 -3.11 -7.47 -1.33
N HIS A 43 -3.39 -7.09 -2.60
CA HIS A 43 -2.37 -6.50 -3.47
C HIS A 43 -1.91 -5.13 -2.93
N ASP A 44 -2.84 -4.37 -2.34
CA ASP A 44 -2.56 -3.10 -1.67
C ASP A 44 -1.60 -3.30 -0.51
N ALA A 45 -1.88 -4.27 0.37
CA ALA A 45 -1.01 -4.60 1.49
C ALA A 45 0.39 -4.99 1.01
N GLU A 46 0.48 -5.86 0.01
CA GLU A 46 1.75 -6.32 -0.54
C GLU A 46 2.56 -5.16 -1.18
N LEU A 47 1.91 -4.20 -1.85
CA LEU A 47 2.59 -3.04 -2.44
C LEU A 47 3.06 -2.07 -1.35
N VAL A 48 2.19 -1.72 -0.40
CA VAL A 48 2.53 -0.83 0.71
C VAL A 48 3.70 -1.41 1.52
N GLU A 49 3.64 -2.69 1.87
CA GLU A 49 4.73 -3.33 2.60
C GLU A 49 6.04 -3.44 1.79
N SER A 50 5.97 -3.60 0.47
CA SER A 50 7.18 -3.69 -0.36
C SER A 50 7.96 -2.37 -0.41
N VAL A 51 7.27 -1.23 -0.33
CA VAL A 51 7.88 0.10 -0.44
C VAL A 51 8.12 0.74 0.92
N TRP A 52 7.17 0.68 1.85
CA TRP A 52 7.23 1.33 3.18
C TRP A 52 7.52 0.36 4.33
N GLY A 53 7.69 -0.93 4.07
CA GLY A 53 7.83 -1.94 5.11
C GLY A 53 9.00 -1.69 6.07
N ASP A 54 10.10 -1.06 5.64
CA ASP A 54 11.20 -0.68 6.54
C ASP A 54 10.76 0.40 7.53
N ASP A 55 10.04 1.43 7.06
CA ASP A 55 9.56 2.53 7.89
C ASP A 55 8.45 2.07 8.84
N LEU A 56 7.50 1.30 8.32
CA LEU A 56 6.42 0.69 9.11
C LEU A 56 6.96 -0.16 10.28
N ARG A 57 8.02 -0.94 10.04
CA ARG A 57 8.68 -1.73 11.10
C ARG A 57 9.36 -0.86 12.16
N VAL A 58 9.97 0.25 11.74
CA VAL A 58 10.59 1.21 12.68
C VAL A 58 9.54 1.86 13.55
N GLU A 59 8.40 2.23 12.98
CA GLU A 59 7.28 2.86 13.69
C GLU A 59 6.40 1.83 14.43
N GLY A 60 6.55 0.54 14.16
CA GLY A 60 5.73 -0.51 14.76
C GLY A 60 4.30 -0.56 14.21
N VAL A 61 4.07 0.03 13.03
CA VAL A 61 2.78 0.02 12.35
C VAL A 61 2.58 -1.29 11.59
N VAL A 62 1.41 -1.88 11.72
CA VAL A 62 1.01 -3.09 10.99
C VAL A 62 0.02 -2.72 9.91
N VAL A 63 0.22 -3.27 8.71
CA VAL A 63 -0.72 -3.18 7.59
C VAL A 63 -1.52 -4.48 7.49
N GLU A 64 -2.83 -4.36 7.41
CA GLU A 64 -3.76 -5.48 7.27
C GLU A 64 -4.74 -5.20 6.11
N TYR A 65 -5.24 -6.22 5.43
CA TYR A 65 -6.23 -6.02 4.37
C TYR A 65 -7.63 -6.41 4.83
N LEU A 66 -8.62 -5.67 4.32
CA LEU A 66 -10.03 -5.78 4.73
C LEU A 66 -10.75 -6.93 4.02
N GLY A 67 -10.35 -7.24 2.79
CA GLY A 67 -11.12 -8.13 1.90
C GLY A 67 -12.34 -7.45 1.27
N GLY A 68 -12.29 -6.12 1.17
CA GLY A 68 -13.32 -5.25 0.65
C GLY A 68 -13.78 -4.21 1.66
N VAL A 69 -14.34 -3.11 1.19
CA VAL A 69 -14.66 -1.93 2.02
C VAL A 69 -16.10 -1.94 2.60
N ASP A 70 -16.93 -2.88 2.18
CA ASP A 70 -18.37 -2.87 2.49
C ASP A 70 -18.69 -2.88 4.00
N ASP A 71 -17.90 -3.61 4.77
CA ASP A 71 -18.08 -3.75 6.22
C ASP A 71 -17.21 -2.76 7.03
N LEU A 72 -16.65 -1.73 6.41
CA LEU A 72 -15.69 -0.82 7.06
C LEU A 72 -16.24 -0.22 8.36
N GLY A 73 -17.49 0.21 8.37
CA GLY A 73 -18.12 0.75 9.59
C GLY A 73 -18.04 -0.23 10.77
N ARG A 74 -18.43 -1.48 10.55
CA ARG A 74 -18.36 -2.54 11.58
C ARG A 74 -16.90 -2.81 12.02
N ILE A 75 -15.98 -2.83 11.06
CA ILE A 75 -14.55 -3.05 11.36
C ILE A 75 -13.99 -1.92 12.22
N VAL A 76 -14.36 -0.66 11.93
CA VAL A 76 -13.98 0.50 12.74
C VAL A 76 -14.54 0.40 14.15
N ASP A 77 -15.84 0.04 14.29
CA ASP A 77 -16.46 -0.15 15.60
C ASP A 77 -15.77 -1.27 16.41
N GLU A 78 -15.44 -2.39 15.79
CA GLU A 78 -14.70 -3.50 16.41
C GLU A 78 -13.27 -3.13 16.78
N PHE A 79 -12.60 -2.35 15.93
CA PHE A 79 -11.25 -1.86 16.22
C PHE A 79 -11.27 -0.88 17.40
N GLY A 80 -12.30 -0.05 17.56
CA GLY A 80 -12.43 0.93 18.62
C GLY A 80 -11.32 1.98 18.60
N PRO A 81 -11.23 2.82 17.54
CA PRO A 81 -10.18 3.84 17.44
C PRO A 81 -10.30 4.88 18.55
N GLY A 82 -9.14 5.40 18.96
CA GLY A 82 -9.02 6.39 20.02
C GLY A 82 -7.70 7.17 19.94
N PRO A 83 -7.43 8.11 20.86
CA PRO A 83 -6.27 8.99 20.79
C PRO A 83 -4.93 8.25 20.70
N THR A 84 -4.80 7.12 21.39
CA THR A 84 -3.59 6.28 21.43
C THR A 84 -3.63 5.09 20.48
N ARG A 85 -4.74 4.92 19.76
CA ARG A 85 -5.01 3.77 18.87
C ARG A 85 -5.70 4.24 17.60
N ARG A 86 -4.97 4.97 16.78
CA ARG A 86 -5.51 5.52 15.53
C ARG A 86 -5.61 4.46 14.44
N LEU A 87 -6.57 4.64 13.55
CA LEU A 87 -6.83 3.77 12.41
C LEU A 87 -6.68 4.54 11.10
N GLY A 88 -5.72 4.15 10.27
CA GLY A 88 -5.62 4.57 8.89
C GLY A 88 -6.30 3.57 7.97
N VAL A 89 -6.98 4.03 6.91
CA VAL A 89 -7.61 3.16 5.92
C VAL A 89 -7.31 3.68 4.52
N LEU A 90 -6.72 2.83 3.67
CA LEU A 90 -6.52 3.08 2.25
C LEU A 90 -7.55 2.31 1.45
N VAL A 91 -8.30 3.02 0.60
CA VAL A 91 -9.30 2.40 -0.28
C VAL A 91 -9.04 2.73 -1.74
N ASP A 92 -9.44 1.81 -2.62
CA ASP A 92 -9.40 2.01 -4.06
C ASP A 92 -10.48 3.00 -4.50
N HIS A 93 -10.30 3.63 -5.64
CA HIS A 93 -11.30 4.44 -6.34
C HIS A 93 -12.06 5.46 -5.47
N LEU A 94 -11.38 6.12 -4.53
CA LEU A 94 -11.98 7.14 -3.68
C LEU A 94 -12.19 8.45 -4.49
N VAL A 95 -13.24 8.47 -5.27
CA VAL A 95 -13.63 9.63 -6.09
C VAL A 95 -14.98 10.19 -5.64
N PRO A 96 -15.27 11.48 -5.85
CA PRO A 96 -16.54 12.08 -5.46
C PRO A 96 -17.75 11.29 -6.00
N GLY A 97 -18.66 10.93 -5.13
CA GLY A 97 -19.88 10.19 -5.48
C GLY A 97 -19.72 8.69 -5.63
N SER A 98 -18.52 8.14 -5.46
CA SER A 98 -18.31 6.69 -5.43
C SER A 98 -18.96 6.04 -4.21
N LYS A 99 -19.03 4.71 -4.21
CA LYS A 99 -19.47 3.93 -3.05
C LYS A 99 -18.51 4.14 -1.87
N GLU A 100 -17.22 4.09 -2.16
CA GLU A 100 -16.10 4.25 -1.22
C GLU A 100 -16.16 5.61 -0.53
N SER A 101 -16.45 6.70 -1.29
CA SER A 101 -16.57 8.04 -0.70
C SER A 101 -17.75 8.17 0.28
N ARG A 102 -18.85 7.45 0.03
CA ARG A 102 -20.00 7.43 0.95
C ARG A 102 -19.71 6.63 2.23
N ILE A 103 -19.00 5.51 2.10
CA ILE A 103 -18.55 4.70 3.24
C ILE A 103 -17.54 5.49 4.09
N ALA A 104 -16.55 6.11 3.46
CA ALA A 104 -15.57 6.94 4.17
C ALA A 104 -16.24 8.09 4.94
N GLU A 105 -17.21 8.76 4.34
CA GLU A 105 -17.96 9.82 4.99
C GLU A 105 -18.82 9.31 6.15
N ALA A 106 -19.42 8.13 6.04
CA ALA A 106 -20.16 7.50 7.14
C ALA A 106 -19.24 7.18 8.33
N VAL A 107 -18.07 6.62 8.06
CA VAL A 107 -17.03 6.34 9.09
C VAL A 107 -16.60 7.64 9.77
N ARG A 108 -16.29 8.68 9.00
CA ARG A 108 -15.86 9.98 9.55
C ARG A 108 -16.87 10.59 10.51
N ARG A 109 -18.17 10.38 10.27
CA ARG A 109 -19.26 10.88 11.14
C ARG A 109 -19.61 9.92 12.27
N GLY A 110 -19.16 8.70 12.22
CA GLY A 110 -19.45 7.65 13.20
C GLY A 110 -18.57 7.73 14.46
N PRO A 111 -18.81 6.82 15.40
CA PRO A 111 -17.99 6.68 16.59
C PRO A 111 -16.51 6.45 16.23
N GLY A 112 -15.61 7.15 16.89
CA GLY A 112 -14.16 7.05 16.60
C GLY A 112 -13.69 7.68 15.28
N GLY A 113 -14.59 8.34 14.53
CA GLY A 113 -14.26 8.97 13.25
C GLY A 113 -13.16 10.03 13.34
N GLU A 114 -13.01 10.73 14.48
CA GLU A 114 -11.93 11.68 14.74
C GLU A 114 -10.55 11.00 14.89
N HIS A 115 -10.53 9.71 15.18
CA HIS A 115 -9.33 8.87 15.31
C HIS A 115 -9.17 7.89 14.16
N THR A 116 -9.97 8.06 13.09
CA THR A 116 -9.94 7.24 11.87
C THR A 116 -9.74 8.14 10.66
N LEU A 117 -8.70 7.87 9.88
CA LEU A 117 -8.45 8.54 8.62
C LEU A 117 -8.68 7.57 7.46
N VAL A 118 -9.69 7.85 6.63
CA VAL A 118 -9.95 7.09 5.40
C VAL A 118 -9.49 7.94 4.22
N VAL A 119 -8.50 7.46 3.50
CA VAL A 119 -7.98 8.07 2.27
C VAL A 119 -8.02 7.06 1.13
N GLY A 120 -7.78 7.50 -0.07
CA GLY A 120 -7.71 6.63 -1.24
C GLY A 120 -7.17 7.35 -2.45
N HIS A 121 -7.03 6.61 -3.52
CA HIS A 121 -6.56 7.06 -4.82
C HIS A 121 -7.65 6.96 -5.88
N PRO A 122 -7.50 7.63 -7.04
CA PRO A 122 -8.54 7.68 -8.08
C PRO A 122 -8.58 6.40 -8.95
N TYR A 123 -7.63 5.49 -8.79
CA TYR A 123 -7.50 4.30 -9.62
C TYR A 123 -8.59 3.27 -9.30
N VAL A 124 -8.93 2.44 -10.27
CA VAL A 124 -9.90 1.34 -10.11
C VAL A 124 -9.30 0.21 -9.27
N ASP A 125 -7.98 0.04 -9.35
CA ASP A 125 -7.24 -0.99 -8.62
C ASP A 125 -5.80 -0.51 -8.39
N ILE A 126 -5.17 -0.95 -7.33
CA ILE A 126 -3.79 -0.60 -6.92
C ILE A 126 -2.74 -0.86 -8.00
N TRP A 127 -2.98 -1.78 -8.95
CA TRP A 127 -2.07 -2.02 -10.07
C TRP A 127 -1.78 -0.74 -10.85
N GLN A 128 -2.81 0.11 -11.03
CA GLN A 128 -2.68 1.38 -11.76
C GLN A 128 -1.84 2.42 -11.01
N ALA A 129 -1.60 2.22 -9.73
CA ALA A 129 -0.69 3.07 -8.97
C ALA A 129 0.79 2.77 -9.25
N VAL A 130 1.10 1.68 -9.94
CA VAL A 130 2.43 1.42 -10.49
C VAL A 130 2.55 2.13 -11.84
N LYS A 131 3.59 2.93 -12.04
CA LYS A 131 3.82 3.64 -13.30
C LYS A 131 3.85 2.68 -14.48
N PRO A 132 3.04 2.90 -15.53
CA PRO A 132 2.91 1.97 -16.66
C PRO A 132 4.25 1.61 -17.29
N ALA A 133 5.18 2.56 -17.36
CA ALA A 133 6.52 2.34 -17.90
C ALA A 133 7.31 1.21 -17.20
N ARG A 134 6.99 0.91 -15.93
CA ARG A 134 7.63 -0.18 -15.17
C ARG A 134 7.32 -1.56 -15.72
N VAL A 135 6.16 -1.71 -16.36
CA VAL A 135 5.73 -2.96 -17.02
C VAL A 135 5.80 -2.88 -18.55
N GLY A 136 6.47 -1.86 -19.08
CA GLY A 136 6.69 -1.69 -20.52
C GLY A 136 5.51 -1.09 -21.26
N LEU A 137 4.63 -0.37 -20.58
CA LEU A 137 3.44 0.27 -21.15
C LEU A 137 3.64 1.80 -21.23
N SER A 138 2.96 2.45 -22.18
CA SER A 138 2.80 3.91 -22.20
C SER A 138 1.69 4.36 -21.24
N GLU A 139 0.64 3.56 -21.10
CA GLU A 139 -0.51 3.79 -20.24
C GLU A 139 -1.19 2.47 -19.86
N TRP A 140 -1.93 2.45 -18.76
CA TRP A 140 -2.76 1.31 -18.38
C TRP A 140 -3.95 1.19 -19.35
N PRO A 141 -4.34 -0.05 -19.74
CA PRO A 141 -5.46 -0.23 -20.65
C PRO A 141 -6.79 0.20 -20.01
N THR A 142 -7.65 0.80 -20.81
CA THR A 142 -9.02 1.08 -20.41
C THR A 142 -9.87 -0.19 -20.54
N VAL A 143 -10.45 -0.62 -19.41
CA VAL A 143 -11.30 -1.81 -19.34
C VAL A 143 -12.76 -1.39 -19.22
N PRO A 144 -13.67 -1.92 -20.05
CA PRO A 144 -15.12 -1.67 -19.92
C PRO A 144 -15.63 -2.11 -18.54
N ARG A 145 -16.51 -1.32 -17.92
CA ARG A 145 -17.07 -1.60 -16.58
C ARG A 145 -17.86 -2.93 -16.48
N THR A 146 -18.22 -3.54 -17.60
CA THR A 146 -18.90 -4.84 -17.67
C THR A 146 -17.94 -6.03 -17.54
N ILE A 147 -16.63 -5.77 -17.55
CA ILE A 147 -15.57 -6.79 -17.42
C ILE A 147 -14.85 -6.55 -16.08
N GLU A 148 -14.57 -7.63 -15.36
CA GLU A 148 -13.74 -7.53 -14.16
C GLU A 148 -12.37 -6.97 -14.55
N TRP A 149 -11.95 -5.94 -13.82
CA TRP A 149 -10.86 -5.06 -14.25
C TRP A 149 -9.53 -5.80 -14.46
N LYS A 150 -9.13 -6.67 -13.53
CA LYS A 150 -7.85 -7.41 -13.60
C LYS A 150 -7.82 -8.39 -14.78
N HIS A 151 -8.93 -9.10 -15.01
CA HIS A 151 -9.07 -9.99 -16.16
C HIS A 151 -9.03 -9.21 -17.47
N GLY A 152 -9.77 -8.10 -17.56
CA GLY A 152 -9.78 -7.23 -18.74
C GLY A 152 -8.41 -6.61 -19.03
N THR A 153 -7.70 -6.18 -17.99
CA THR A 153 -6.33 -5.65 -18.09
C THR A 153 -5.38 -6.73 -18.62
N CYS A 154 -5.38 -7.92 -18.03
CA CYS A 154 -4.55 -9.02 -18.50
C CYS A 154 -4.85 -9.40 -19.94
N ALA A 155 -6.15 -9.45 -20.33
CA ALA A 155 -6.55 -9.72 -21.70
C ALA A 155 -6.02 -8.68 -22.69
N ALA A 156 -6.16 -7.38 -22.36
CA ALA A 156 -5.66 -6.27 -23.18
C ALA A 156 -4.14 -6.31 -23.36
N LEU A 157 -3.41 -6.79 -22.35
CA LEU A 157 -1.96 -6.92 -22.37
C LEU A 157 -1.47 -8.26 -22.97
N GLY A 158 -2.38 -9.14 -23.38
CA GLY A 158 -2.03 -10.46 -23.88
C GLY A 158 -1.44 -11.38 -22.79
N TRP A 159 -1.73 -11.10 -21.53
CA TRP A 159 -1.29 -11.95 -20.40
C TRP A 159 -2.31 -13.06 -20.12
N PRO A 160 -1.87 -14.21 -19.58
CA PRO A 160 -2.80 -15.24 -19.11
C PRO A 160 -3.79 -14.65 -18.09
N HIS A 161 -5.07 -15.04 -18.21
CA HIS A 161 -6.15 -14.47 -17.39
C HIS A 161 -7.33 -15.44 -17.20
N ARG A 162 -7.07 -16.77 -17.28
CA ARG A 162 -8.13 -17.78 -17.22
C ARG A 162 -8.61 -18.05 -15.80
N ASP A 163 -7.71 -17.91 -14.84
CA ASP A 163 -7.98 -18.24 -13.44
C ASP A 163 -7.25 -17.30 -12.49
N GLN A 164 -7.52 -17.46 -11.20
CA GLN A 164 -6.91 -16.64 -10.14
C GLN A 164 -5.39 -16.80 -10.05
N ALA A 165 -4.84 -17.95 -10.48
CA ALA A 165 -3.40 -18.13 -10.51
C ALA A 165 -2.74 -17.30 -11.62
N ASP A 166 -3.42 -17.10 -12.75
CA ASP A 166 -2.97 -16.19 -13.81
C ASP A 166 -2.94 -14.74 -13.30
N ILE A 167 -3.99 -14.31 -12.61
CA ILE A 167 -4.07 -12.97 -12.00
C ILE A 167 -2.97 -12.78 -10.94
N ALA A 168 -2.72 -13.79 -10.12
CA ALA A 168 -1.64 -13.75 -9.14
C ALA A 168 -0.24 -13.61 -9.80
N ARG A 169 0.00 -14.31 -10.92
CA ARG A 169 1.24 -14.18 -11.71
C ARG A 169 1.38 -12.80 -12.34
N ALA A 170 0.28 -12.24 -12.86
CA ALA A 170 0.26 -10.89 -13.40
C ALA A 170 0.61 -9.88 -12.31
N TRP A 171 0.00 -10.00 -11.14
CA TRP A 171 0.34 -9.16 -9.98
C TRP A 171 1.81 -9.29 -9.58
N GLN A 172 2.32 -10.49 -9.44
CA GLN A 172 3.72 -10.72 -9.11
C GLN A 172 4.65 -10.01 -10.10
N ARG A 173 4.36 -10.10 -11.42
CA ARG A 173 5.13 -9.40 -12.46
C ARG A 173 5.11 -7.88 -12.27
N ILE A 174 3.96 -7.31 -11.94
CA ILE A 174 3.82 -5.87 -11.70
C ILE A 174 4.61 -5.48 -10.45
N ARG A 175 4.38 -6.17 -9.33
CA ARG A 175 5.05 -5.89 -8.05
C ARG A 175 6.58 -6.02 -8.16
N ASP A 176 7.08 -7.05 -8.82
CA ASP A 176 8.52 -7.27 -8.99
C ASP A 176 9.19 -6.21 -9.89
N SER A 177 8.40 -5.40 -10.62
CA SER A 177 8.89 -4.24 -11.39
C SER A 177 9.11 -3.00 -10.52
N VAL A 178 8.53 -2.94 -9.33
CA VAL A 178 8.65 -1.82 -8.37
C VAL A 178 9.92 -2.01 -7.53
N ARG A 179 10.80 -1.03 -7.52
CA ARG A 179 12.05 -1.03 -6.73
C ARG A 179 11.97 -0.10 -5.55
N ASP A 180 11.33 1.05 -5.76
CA ASP A 180 11.16 2.09 -4.76
C ASP A 180 9.95 2.99 -5.08
N TRP A 181 9.69 3.96 -4.22
CA TRP A 181 8.56 4.89 -4.34
C TRP A 181 8.52 5.67 -5.67
N THR A 182 9.68 5.88 -6.34
CA THR A 182 9.71 6.60 -7.62
C THR A 182 9.05 5.85 -8.77
N ASP A 183 8.81 4.56 -8.59
CA ASP A 183 8.11 3.68 -9.53
C ASP A 183 6.58 3.75 -9.39
N LEU A 184 6.10 4.48 -8.38
CA LEU A 184 4.68 4.64 -8.08
C LEU A 184 4.15 6.01 -8.53
N GLU A 185 2.85 6.10 -8.73
CA GLU A 185 2.17 7.35 -9.02
C GLU A 185 2.03 8.21 -7.76
N PRO A 186 2.16 9.55 -7.88
CA PRO A 186 2.15 10.48 -6.74
C PRO A 186 0.89 10.40 -5.87
N GLU A 187 -0.25 10.08 -6.47
CA GLU A 187 -1.54 9.98 -5.77
C GLU A 187 -1.53 8.88 -4.70
N LEU A 188 -0.91 7.73 -4.97
CA LEU A 188 -0.75 6.69 -3.96
C LEU A 188 0.27 7.09 -2.91
N ILE A 189 1.42 7.62 -3.35
CA ILE A 189 2.52 7.99 -2.45
C ILE A 189 2.02 8.93 -1.36
N GLY A 190 1.37 10.03 -1.76
CA GLY A 190 0.87 11.02 -0.80
C GLY A 190 -0.15 10.44 0.19
N ARG A 191 -0.97 9.47 -0.24
CA ARG A 191 -1.97 8.85 0.64
C ARG A 191 -1.35 7.90 1.65
N VAL A 192 -0.36 7.11 1.25
CA VAL A 192 0.32 6.19 2.18
C VAL A 192 1.14 6.98 3.22
N GLU A 193 1.86 8.03 2.80
CA GLU A 193 2.58 8.91 3.73
C GLU A 193 1.62 9.61 4.71
N GLU A 194 0.49 10.12 4.25
CA GLU A 194 -0.56 10.73 5.09
C GLU A 194 -1.08 9.75 6.15
N LEU A 195 -1.28 8.47 5.79
CA LEU A 195 -1.70 7.44 6.72
C LEU A 195 -0.64 7.12 7.76
N ILE A 196 0.62 6.97 7.35
CA ILE A 196 1.74 6.71 8.25
C ILE A 196 1.85 7.86 9.26
N ASP A 197 1.87 9.10 8.78
CA ASP A 197 1.93 10.27 9.63
C ASP A 197 0.76 10.31 10.62
N PHE A 198 -0.46 10.02 10.16
CA PHE A 198 -1.64 10.03 11.01
C PHE A 198 -1.58 9.00 12.13
N VAL A 199 -1.21 7.75 11.83
CA VAL A 199 -1.22 6.67 12.84
C VAL A 199 -0.02 6.73 13.79
N THR A 200 1.04 7.46 13.42
CA THR A 200 2.27 7.61 14.22
C THR A 200 2.33 8.92 15.01
N GLN A 201 1.37 9.83 14.82
CA GLN A 201 1.33 11.10 15.58
C GLN A 201 1.42 10.84 17.09
N PRO A 202 2.30 11.55 17.79
CA PRO A 202 2.34 11.49 19.25
C PRO A 202 1.01 11.98 19.86
N VAL A 203 0.64 11.43 21.00
CA VAL A 203 -0.55 11.81 21.80
C VAL A 203 -0.25 13.05 22.61
#